data_c1fae81b6f5ba6c6ea980e6a2d24d271
#
_entry.id   c1fae81b6f5ba6c6ea980e6a2d24d271
#
_cell.length_a   1.000
_cell.length_b   1.000
_cell.length_c   1.000
_cell.angle_alpha   90.00
_cell.angle_beta   90.00
_cell.angle_gamma   90.00
#
_symmetry.space_group_name_H-M   'P 1'
#
loop_
_entity.id
_entity.type
_entity.pdbx_description
1 polymer ?
#
loop_
_entity_poly.entity_id
_entity_poly.type
_entity_poly.pdbx_seq_one_letter_code
_entity_poly.pdbx_strand_id
1 'polypeptide(L)'
;GVDDAKVETGWVFYNRFTKQLFEYPAFAQIVDYEPFDIQDKKGTIFKTDPTIEYYIERENAKIVFLRYRKTTFELEQSVILTEVKNAYKDIAGLYETDSLINNRPAFEKEVESLLKERLIQRGFTFSNIQSSVKPNDVLQAAIDAKNTAVQNALKVENEKKAAIAEAEKVVAAAKGKADANRIL
;
A
#
# COMPACT_ATOMS: atom_id res chain seq x y z
N GLY A 1 -5.25 -24.51 -36.67
CA GLY A 1 -6.11 -24.26 -35.55
C GLY A 1 -5.33 -23.94 -34.31
N VAL A 2 -5.89 -23.11 -33.46
CA VAL A 2 -5.29 -22.68 -32.20
C VAL A 2 -5.31 -23.77 -31.11
N ASP A 3 -5.90 -24.91 -31.41
CA ASP A 3 -6.08 -25.99 -30.44
C ASP A 3 -4.82 -26.86 -30.20
N ASP A 4 -3.75 -26.60 -30.92
CA ASP A 4 -2.46 -27.30 -30.81
C ASP A 4 -1.42 -26.57 -29.96
N ALA A 5 -1.83 -25.79 -28.96
CA ALA A 5 -0.87 -25.21 -28.02
C ALA A 5 -0.22 -26.32 -27.18
N LYS A 6 1.07 -26.56 -27.41
CA LYS A 6 1.87 -27.54 -26.69
C LYS A 6 2.76 -26.81 -25.69
N VAL A 7 2.74 -27.24 -24.44
CA VAL A 7 3.62 -26.71 -23.39
C VAL A 7 4.87 -27.60 -23.31
N GLU A 8 6.01 -27.00 -23.57
CA GLU A 8 7.33 -27.64 -23.48
C GLU A 8 8.24 -26.87 -22.53
N THR A 9 9.19 -27.55 -21.92
CA THR A 9 10.21 -26.93 -21.04
C THR A 9 11.60 -27.29 -21.54
N GLY A 10 12.56 -26.36 -21.39
CA GLY A 10 13.93 -26.53 -21.83
C GLY A 10 14.15 -26.02 -23.25
N TRP A 11 15.06 -26.65 -23.96
CA TRP A 11 15.37 -26.27 -25.32
C TRP A 11 14.27 -26.72 -26.29
N VAL A 12 13.64 -25.74 -26.97
CA VAL A 12 12.55 -26.01 -27.93
C VAL A 12 13.03 -25.59 -29.32
N PHE A 13 13.04 -26.57 -30.25
CA PHE A 13 13.31 -26.32 -31.68
C PHE A 13 11.99 -26.10 -32.41
N TYR A 14 11.80 -24.96 -33.02
CA TYR A 14 10.58 -24.66 -33.78
C TYR A 14 10.87 -23.97 -35.12
N ASN A 15 9.96 -24.11 -36.05
CA ASN A 15 10.02 -23.42 -37.31
C ASN A 15 9.37 -22.04 -37.19
N ARG A 16 10.17 -20.98 -37.24
CA ARG A 16 9.72 -19.60 -37.09
C ARG A 16 8.68 -19.17 -38.12
N PHE A 17 8.64 -19.79 -39.28
CA PHE A 17 7.70 -19.44 -40.34
C PHE A 17 6.29 -20.05 -40.14
N THR A 18 6.18 -21.10 -39.36
CA THR A 18 4.93 -21.83 -39.17
C THR A 18 4.41 -21.86 -37.75
N LYS A 19 5.26 -21.48 -36.75
CA LYS A 19 4.94 -21.55 -35.33
C LYS A 19 5.41 -20.27 -34.62
N GLN A 20 4.66 -19.83 -33.62
CA GLN A 20 5.02 -18.74 -32.74
C GLN A 20 5.31 -19.31 -31.34
N LEU A 21 6.40 -18.87 -30.73
CA LEU A 21 6.80 -19.22 -29.37
C LEU A 21 6.33 -18.13 -28.42
N PHE A 22 5.69 -18.55 -27.34
CA PHE A 22 5.39 -17.72 -26.17
C PHE A 22 6.09 -18.30 -24.96
N GLU A 23 6.83 -17.48 -24.24
CA GLU A 23 7.57 -17.90 -23.06
C GLU A 23 6.87 -17.38 -21.81
N TYR A 24 6.59 -18.28 -20.87
CA TYR A 24 6.05 -17.95 -19.56
C TYR A 24 7.02 -18.43 -18.49
N PRO A 25 7.54 -17.54 -17.66
CA PRO A 25 8.44 -17.91 -16.57
C PRO A 25 7.68 -18.68 -15.49
N ALA A 26 8.17 -19.87 -15.15
CA ALA A 26 7.64 -20.69 -14.06
C ALA A 26 8.27 -20.34 -12.69
N PHE A 27 9.11 -19.32 -12.63
CA PHE A 27 9.72 -18.80 -11.42
C PHE A 27 9.16 -17.42 -11.11
N ALA A 28 9.29 -17.01 -9.85
CA ALA A 28 8.75 -15.74 -9.37
C ALA A 28 9.24 -14.55 -10.20
N GLN A 29 8.30 -13.73 -10.64
CA GLN A 29 8.54 -12.47 -11.32
C GLN A 29 8.18 -11.33 -10.36
N ILE A 30 9.04 -10.34 -10.29
CA ILE A 30 8.80 -9.11 -9.52
C ILE A 30 8.51 -7.99 -10.51
N VAL A 31 7.35 -7.37 -10.37
CA VAL A 31 6.91 -6.27 -11.22
C VAL A 31 6.64 -5.06 -10.36
N ASP A 32 7.39 -4.01 -10.65
CA ASP A 32 7.23 -2.70 -10.03
C ASP A 32 6.38 -1.81 -10.94
N TYR A 33 5.25 -1.35 -10.43
CA TYR A 33 4.32 -0.53 -11.22
C TYR A 33 4.50 0.94 -10.90
N GLU A 34 4.34 1.76 -11.93
CA GLU A 34 4.28 3.21 -11.79
C GLU A 34 3.18 3.63 -10.78
N PRO A 35 3.45 4.65 -9.97
CA PRO A 35 2.47 5.16 -9.03
C PRO A 35 1.15 5.54 -9.71
N PHE A 36 0.02 5.18 -9.07
CA PHE A 36 -1.31 5.56 -9.54
C PHE A 36 -2.19 6.05 -8.40
N ASP A 37 -3.24 6.78 -8.77
CA ASP A 37 -4.17 7.37 -7.83
C ASP A 37 -5.30 6.39 -7.48
N ILE A 38 -5.62 6.33 -6.18
CA ILE A 38 -6.78 5.64 -5.62
C ILE A 38 -7.63 6.65 -4.84
N GLN A 39 -8.91 6.39 -4.72
CA GLN A 39 -9.83 7.24 -3.97
C GLN A 39 -10.45 6.47 -2.82
N ASP A 40 -10.51 7.10 -1.66
CA ASP A 40 -11.22 6.58 -0.52
C ASP A 40 -12.74 6.77 -0.66
N LYS A 41 -13.50 6.32 0.33
CA LYS A 41 -14.96 6.44 0.38
C LYS A 41 -15.47 7.89 0.31
N LYS A 42 -14.67 8.85 0.71
CA LYS A 42 -14.99 10.29 0.70
C LYS A 42 -14.49 11.01 -0.57
N GLY A 43 -13.86 10.31 -1.48
CA GLY A 43 -13.29 10.86 -2.70
C GLY A 43 -11.91 11.49 -2.50
N THR A 44 -11.27 11.27 -1.35
CA THR A 44 -9.91 11.76 -1.10
C THR A 44 -8.91 10.94 -1.91
N ILE A 45 -7.98 11.61 -2.56
CA ILE A 45 -6.99 10.98 -3.45
C ILE A 45 -5.74 10.61 -2.66
N PHE A 46 -5.34 9.35 -2.82
CA PHE A 46 -4.06 8.81 -2.34
C PHE A 46 -3.27 8.28 -3.52
N LYS A 47 -1.94 8.31 -3.42
CA LYS A 47 -1.03 7.66 -4.37
C LYS A 47 -0.54 6.34 -3.81
N THR A 48 -0.48 5.32 -4.67
CA THR A 48 0.10 4.02 -4.34
C THR A 48 1.05 3.58 -5.45
N ASP A 49 2.16 2.94 -5.07
CA ASP A 49 3.20 2.40 -5.92
C ASP A 49 3.43 0.91 -5.59
N PRO A 50 2.57 0.01 -6.08
CA PRO A 50 2.69 -1.40 -5.74
C PRO A 50 3.75 -2.11 -6.55
N THR A 51 4.54 -2.92 -5.84
CA THR A 51 5.40 -3.96 -6.40
C THR A 51 4.78 -5.31 -6.07
N ILE A 52 4.56 -6.14 -7.07
CA ILE A 52 3.98 -7.47 -6.89
C ILE A 52 4.96 -8.56 -7.25
N GLU A 53 4.80 -9.70 -6.60
CA GLU A 53 5.49 -10.94 -6.93
C GLU A 53 4.48 -12.00 -7.33
N TYR A 54 4.65 -12.55 -8.52
CA TYR A 54 3.78 -13.59 -9.08
C TYR A 54 4.57 -14.59 -9.93
N TYR A 55 3.95 -15.71 -10.24
CA TYR A 55 4.46 -16.66 -11.25
C TYR A 55 3.29 -17.37 -11.95
N ILE A 56 3.60 -18.08 -13.02
CA ILE A 56 2.63 -18.88 -13.75
C ILE A 56 3.02 -20.35 -13.56
N GLU A 57 2.16 -21.10 -12.87
CA GLU A 57 2.35 -22.53 -12.74
C GLU A 57 2.33 -23.18 -14.13
N ARG A 58 3.15 -24.22 -14.29
CA ARG A 58 3.29 -24.93 -15.57
C ARG A 58 1.96 -25.43 -16.11
N GLU A 59 1.12 -25.92 -15.24
CA GLU A 59 -0.22 -26.42 -15.54
C GLU A 59 -1.15 -25.33 -16.06
N ASN A 60 -0.96 -24.10 -15.58
CA ASN A 60 -1.74 -22.93 -15.95
C ASN A 60 -1.24 -22.20 -17.20
N ALA A 61 0.00 -22.44 -17.63
CA ALA A 61 0.59 -21.75 -18.78
C ALA A 61 -0.24 -21.89 -20.06
N LYS A 62 -0.78 -23.08 -20.33
CA LYS A 62 -1.67 -23.32 -21.48
C LYS A 62 -2.98 -22.55 -21.36
N ILE A 63 -3.55 -22.48 -20.17
CA ILE A 63 -4.82 -21.78 -19.90
C ILE A 63 -4.63 -20.27 -20.10
N VAL A 64 -3.54 -19.72 -19.55
CA VAL A 64 -3.17 -18.31 -19.70
C VAL A 64 -2.96 -17.98 -21.18
N PHE A 65 -2.21 -18.80 -21.91
CA PHE A 65 -1.99 -18.59 -23.34
C PHE A 65 -3.29 -18.61 -24.14
N LEU A 66 -4.13 -19.63 -23.96
CA LEU A 66 -5.39 -19.76 -24.71
C LEU A 66 -6.35 -18.61 -24.43
N ARG A 67 -6.34 -18.09 -23.21
CA ARG A 67 -7.21 -16.98 -22.78
C ARG A 67 -6.76 -15.63 -23.31
N TYR A 68 -5.46 -15.36 -23.27
CA TYR A 68 -4.94 -14.01 -23.50
C TYR A 68 -4.12 -13.87 -24.79
N ARG A 69 -3.40 -14.90 -25.23
CA ARG A 69 -2.50 -14.89 -26.39
C ARG A 69 -1.52 -13.72 -26.36
N LYS A 70 -0.95 -13.44 -25.19
CA LYS A 70 -0.06 -12.34 -24.91
C LYS A 70 1.26 -12.85 -24.36
N THR A 71 2.32 -12.10 -24.58
CA THR A 71 3.61 -12.31 -23.93
C THR A 71 3.53 -11.98 -22.44
N THR A 72 4.50 -12.44 -21.65
CA THR A 72 4.58 -12.14 -20.21
C THR A 72 4.52 -10.63 -19.95
N PHE A 73 5.30 -9.84 -20.68
CA PHE A 73 5.32 -8.38 -20.56
C PHE A 73 3.94 -7.76 -20.86
N GLU A 74 3.27 -8.20 -21.91
CA GLU A 74 1.93 -7.69 -22.23
C GLU A 74 0.89 -8.10 -21.18
N LEU A 75 1.03 -9.26 -20.56
CA LEU A 75 0.17 -9.69 -19.45
C LEU A 75 0.37 -8.80 -18.21
N GLU A 76 1.62 -8.50 -17.87
CA GLU A 76 1.99 -7.59 -16.78
C GLU A 76 1.40 -6.20 -16.96
N GLN A 77 1.57 -5.63 -18.16
CA GLN A 77 1.12 -4.27 -18.47
C GLN A 77 -0.38 -4.14 -18.75
N SER A 78 -1.09 -5.24 -18.92
CA SER A 78 -2.53 -5.20 -19.18
C SER A 78 -3.34 -5.93 -18.12
N VAL A 79 -3.29 -7.25 -18.11
CA VAL A 79 -4.17 -8.08 -17.26
C VAL A 79 -3.86 -7.90 -15.79
N ILE A 80 -2.59 -8.08 -15.41
CA ILE A 80 -2.17 -8.03 -14.00
C ILE A 80 -2.29 -6.60 -13.48
N LEU A 81 -1.79 -5.60 -14.20
CA LEU A 81 -1.92 -4.20 -13.81
C LEU A 81 -3.38 -3.76 -13.63
N THR A 82 -4.28 -4.24 -14.48
CA THR A 82 -5.71 -3.94 -14.35
C THR A 82 -6.28 -4.52 -13.07
N GLU A 83 -5.95 -5.77 -12.73
CA GLU A 83 -6.41 -6.39 -11.49
C GLU A 83 -5.82 -5.71 -10.25
N VAL A 84 -4.54 -5.34 -10.29
CA VAL A 84 -3.90 -4.56 -9.22
C VAL A 84 -4.65 -3.25 -9.01
N LYS A 85 -4.84 -2.45 -10.06
CA LYS A 85 -5.56 -1.17 -9.96
C LYS A 85 -6.99 -1.34 -9.44
N ASN A 86 -7.69 -2.34 -9.91
CA ASN A 86 -9.07 -2.60 -9.48
C ASN A 86 -9.12 -3.04 -8.01
N ALA A 87 -8.22 -3.94 -7.57
CA ALA A 87 -8.17 -4.36 -6.17
C ALA A 87 -7.93 -3.17 -5.22
N TYR A 88 -6.97 -2.32 -5.54
CA TYR A 88 -6.72 -1.11 -4.76
C TYR A 88 -7.91 -0.15 -4.73
N LYS A 89 -8.55 0.10 -5.87
CA LYS A 89 -9.72 0.99 -5.96
C LYS A 89 -10.92 0.46 -5.19
N ASP A 90 -11.20 -0.84 -5.32
CA ASP A 90 -12.35 -1.47 -4.67
C ASP A 90 -12.21 -1.45 -3.16
N ILE A 91 -11.03 -1.79 -2.63
CA ILE A 91 -10.79 -1.76 -1.19
C ILE A 91 -10.70 -0.32 -0.67
N ALA A 92 -9.99 0.58 -1.36
CA ALA A 92 -9.90 1.99 -0.95
C ALA A 92 -11.28 2.65 -0.83
N GLY A 93 -12.20 2.36 -1.76
CA GLY A 93 -13.56 2.86 -1.73
C GLY A 93 -14.40 2.41 -0.50
N LEU A 94 -13.94 1.42 0.26
CA LEU A 94 -14.59 0.98 1.50
C LEU A 94 -14.07 1.72 2.74
N TYR A 95 -12.86 2.30 2.67
CA TYR A 95 -12.18 2.95 3.79
C TYR A 95 -12.46 4.45 3.83
N GLU A 96 -12.63 4.98 5.03
CA GLU A 96 -12.60 6.42 5.26
C GLU A 96 -11.14 6.93 5.35
N THR A 97 -10.93 8.21 5.06
CA THR A 97 -9.61 8.87 5.03
C THR A 97 -8.77 8.57 6.27
N ASP A 98 -9.33 8.77 7.46
CA ASP A 98 -8.64 8.54 8.73
C ASP A 98 -8.31 7.06 8.95
N SER A 99 -9.20 6.15 8.52
CA SER A 99 -8.99 4.71 8.61
C SER A 99 -7.89 4.24 7.66
N LEU A 100 -7.82 4.79 6.46
CA LEU A 100 -6.81 4.46 5.47
C LEU A 100 -5.41 4.91 5.93
N ILE A 101 -5.32 6.06 6.62
CA ILE A 101 -4.07 6.57 7.19
C ILE A 101 -3.63 5.74 8.41
N ASN A 102 -4.56 5.45 9.34
CA ASN A 102 -4.24 4.85 10.63
C ASN A 102 -4.18 3.32 10.61
N ASN A 103 -4.95 2.67 9.71
CA ASN A 103 -5.06 1.21 9.59
C ASN A 103 -4.47 0.67 8.27
N ARG A 104 -3.41 1.28 7.80
CA ARG A 104 -2.73 0.90 6.56
C ARG A 104 -2.43 -0.59 6.44
N PRO A 105 -1.92 -1.29 7.49
CA PRO A 105 -1.65 -2.72 7.37
C PRO A 105 -2.90 -3.57 7.13
N ALA A 106 -4.05 -3.20 7.68
CA ALA A 106 -5.31 -3.88 7.43
C ALA A 106 -5.79 -3.68 6.00
N PHE A 107 -5.70 -2.45 5.50
CA PHE A 107 -5.99 -2.11 4.11
C PHE A 107 -5.13 -2.92 3.13
N GLU A 108 -3.80 -2.93 3.32
CA GLU A 108 -2.86 -3.66 2.46
C GLU A 108 -3.15 -5.17 2.46
N LYS A 109 -3.49 -5.75 3.61
CA LYS A 109 -3.86 -7.16 3.73
C LYS A 109 -5.17 -7.49 3.00
N GLU A 110 -6.16 -6.61 3.01
CA GLU A 110 -7.40 -6.81 2.26
C GLU A 110 -7.17 -6.71 0.75
N VAL A 111 -6.36 -5.75 0.30
CA VAL A 111 -5.94 -5.64 -1.10
C VAL A 111 -5.20 -6.91 -1.54
N GLU A 112 -4.25 -7.39 -0.74
CA GLU A 112 -3.50 -8.62 -0.99
C GLU A 112 -4.45 -9.82 -1.16
N SER A 113 -5.40 -9.97 -0.24
CA SER A 113 -6.36 -11.08 -0.26
C SER A 113 -7.24 -11.04 -1.51
N LEU A 114 -7.77 -9.89 -1.87
CA LEU A 114 -8.60 -9.70 -3.04
C LEU A 114 -7.81 -9.91 -4.34
N LEU A 115 -6.59 -9.39 -4.40
CA LEU A 115 -5.72 -9.54 -5.57
C LEU A 115 -5.32 -11.00 -5.78
N LYS A 116 -4.98 -11.71 -4.71
CA LYS A 116 -4.68 -13.14 -4.74
C LYS A 116 -5.83 -13.95 -5.32
N GLU A 117 -7.04 -13.72 -4.86
CA GLU A 117 -8.23 -14.40 -5.38
C GLU A 117 -8.41 -14.13 -6.89
N ARG A 118 -8.32 -12.86 -7.31
CA ARG A 118 -8.51 -12.46 -8.70
C ARG A 118 -7.44 -13.01 -9.64
N LEU A 119 -6.19 -13.01 -9.21
CA LEU A 119 -5.09 -13.51 -10.03
C LEU A 119 -5.14 -15.03 -10.19
N ILE A 120 -5.49 -15.79 -9.13
CA ILE A 120 -5.69 -17.24 -9.20
C ILE A 120 -6.78 -17.59 -10.22
N GLN A 121 -7.91 -16.90 -10.22
CA GLN A 121 -9.00 -17.12 -11.19
C GLN A 121 -8.57 -16.88 -12.64
N ARG A 122 -7.50 -16.11 -12.85
CA ARG A 122 -6.94 -15.81 -14.16
C ARG A 122 -5.79 -16.73 -14.58
N GLY A 123 -5.33 -17.60 -13.69
CA GLY A 123 -4.27 -18.58 -13.92
C GLY A 123 -2.89 -18.11 -13.46
N PHE A 124 -2.81 -17.02 -12.69
CA PHE A 124 -1.58 -16.54 -12.08
C PHE A 124 -1.52 -16.95 -10.61
N THR A 125 -0.36 -17.38 -10.15
CA THR A 125 -0.13 -17.61 -8.72
C THR A 125 0.55 -16.38 -8.12
N PHE A 126 -0.13 -15.79 -7.16
CA PHE A 126 0.33 -14.59 -6.46
C PHE A 126 1.14 -15.00 -5.22
N SER A 127 2.30 -14.38 -5.03
CA SER A 127 3.18 -14.62 -3.88
C SER A 127 3.09 -13.51 -2.85
N ASN A 128 3.32 -12.27 -3.27
CA ASN A 128 3.46 -11.13 -2.35
C ASN A 128 3.12 -9.81 -3.03
N ILE A 129 2.76 -8.81 -2.22
CA ILE A 129 2.63 -7.41 -2.63
C ILE A 129 3.31 -6.51 -1.60
N GLN A 130 4.03 -5.53 -2.08
CA GLN A 130 4.55 -4.43 -1.31
C GLN A 130 4.06 -3.13 -1.92
N SER A 131 3.63 -2.21 -1.09
CA SER A 131 3.18 -0.91 -1.59
C SER A 131 3.45 0.19 -0.58
N SER A 132 3.53 1.41 -1.07
CA SER A 132 3.42 2.59 -0.24
C SER A 132 2.13 3.32 -0.60
N VAL A 133 1.26 3.53 0.38
CA VAL A 133 0.07 4.36 0.21
C VAL A 133 0.36 5.70 0.87
N LYS A 134 0.33 6.77 0.09
CA LYS A 134 0.64 8.13 0.56
C LYS A 134 -0.53 9.06 0.24
N PRO A 135 -0.90 9.96 1.17
CA PRO A 135 -1.78 11.07 0.85
C PRO A 135 -1.21 11.87 -0.34
N ASN A 136 -2.07 12.49 -1.12
CA ASN A 136 -1.60 13.46 -2.10
C ASN A 136 -0.97 14.68 -1.40
N ASP A 137 -0.21 15.47 -2.12
CA ASP A 137 0.57 16.58 -1.55
C ASP A 137 -0.31 17.60 -0.80
N VAL A 138 -1.53 17.82 -1.27
CA VAL A 138 -2.49 18.77 -0.62
C VAL A 138 -2.96 18.22 0.72
N LEU A 139 -3.33 16.95 0.77
CA LEU A 139 -3.75 16.28 2.00
C LEU A 139 -2.57 16.15 2.97
N GLN A 140 -1.39 15.82 2.48
CA GLN A 140 -0.18 15.75 3.30
C GLN A 140 0.12 17.10 3.96
N ALA A 141 0.07 18.19 3.21
CA ALA A 141 0.25 19.53 3.76
C ALA A 141 -0.80 19.88 4.83
N ALA A 142 -2.06 19.47 4.65
CA ALA A 142 -3.12 19.68 5.62
C ALA A 142 -2.90 18.86 6.90
N ILE A 143 -2.44 17.61 6.78
CA ILE A 143 -2.07 16.74 7.92
C ILE A 143 -0.90 17.34 8.68
N ASP A 144 0.13 17.82 8.01
CA ASP A 144 1.32 18.41 8.60
C ASP A 144 0.99 19.73 9.33
N ALA A 145 0.13 20.56 8.74
CA ALA A 145 -0.37 21.77 9.38
C ALA A 145 -1.17 21.45 10.65
N LYS A 146 -2.07 20.45 10.59
CA LYS A 146 -2.82 19.99 11.76
C LYS A 146 -1.91 19.46 12.87
N ASN A 147 -0.93 18.63 12.52
CA ASN A 147 0.02 18.07 13.46
C ASN A 147 0.86 19.17 14.12
N THR A 148 1.31 20.15 13.35
CA THR A 148 2.04 21.31 13.86
C THR A 148 1.18 22.12 14.83
N ALA A 149 -0.08 22.37 14.52
CA ALA A 149 -1.00 23.08 15.39
C ALA A 149 -1.24 22.33 16.72
N VAL A 150 -1.41 21.00 16.65
CA VAL A 150 -1.56 20.15 17.85
C VAL A 150 -0.30 20.17 18.70
N GLN A 151 0.88 20.06 18.10
CA GLN A 151 2.16 20.12 18.82
C GLN A 151 2.36 21.50 19.52
N ASN A 152 2.02 22.57 18.83
CA ASN A 152 2.09 23.92 19.41
C ASN A 152 1.11 24.08 20.57
N ALA A 153 -0.12 23.57 20.46
CA ALA A 153 -1.09 23.59 21.54
C ALA A 153 -0.61 22.81 22.78
N LEU A 154 -0.06 21.61 22.57
CA LEU A 154 0.52 20.80 23.65
C LEU A 154 1.72 21.48 24.31
N LYS A 155 2.58 22.13 23.51
CA LYS A 155 3.71 22.92 24.05
C LYS A 155 3.23 24.05 24.96
N VAL A 156 2.27 24.85 24.51
CA VAL A 156 1.69 25.95 25.31
C VAL A 156 1.04 25.43 26.59
N GLU A 157 0.32 24.28 26.51
CA GLU A 157 -0.28 23.67 27.69
C GLU A 157 0.77 23.19 28.69
N ASN A 158 1.86 22.58 28.22
CA ASN A 158 2.96 22.14 29.06
C ASN A 158 3.71 23.32 29.70
N GLU A 159 3.95 24.41 28.94
CA GLU A 159 4.55 25.64 29.46
C GLU A 159 3.66 26.28 30.54
N LYS A 160 2.34 26.30 30.33
CA LYS A 160 1.38 26.78 31.34
C LYS A 160 1.41 25.93 32.61
N LYS A 161 1.42 24.59 32.47
CA LYS A 161 1.54 23.68 33.63
C LYS A 161 2.86 23.89 34.39
N ALA A 162 3.97 24.06 33.67
CA ALA A 162 5.27 24.35 34.29
C ALA A 162 5.29 25.70 35.03
N ALA A 163 4.71 26.73 34.43
CA ALA A 163 4.60 28.04 35.07
C ALA A 163 3.73 28.02 36.35
N ILE A 164 2.62 27.29 36.34
CA ILE A 164 1.76 27.10 37.53
C ILE A 164 2.54 26.37 38.64
N ALA A 165 3.21 25.25 38.28
CA ALA A 165 3.99 24.49 39.26
C ALA A 165 5.13 25.31 39.88
N GLU A 166 5.80 26.16 39.08
CA GLU A 166 6.84 27.07 39.63
C GLU A 166 6.26 28.16 40.49
N ALA A 167 5.11 28.75 40.15
CA ALA A 167 4.41 29.73 40.99
C ALA A 167 3.97 29.10 42.33
N GLU A 168 3.44 27.86 42.32
CA GLU A 168 3.07 27.13 43.52
C GLU A 168 4.28 26.88 44.42
N LYS A 169 5.41 26.51 43.83
CA LYS A 169 6.67 26.30 44.56
C LYS A 169 7.18 27.58 45.20
N VAL A 170 7.12 28.70 44.50
CA VAL A 170 7.49 30.01 45.06
C VAL A 170 6.57 30.39 46.22
N VAL A 171 5.26 30.21 46.11
CA VAL A 171 4.29 30.48 47.16
C VAL A 171 4.53 29.56 48.37
N ALA A 172 4.79 28.27 48.17
CA ALA A 172 5.09 27.33 49.23
C ALA A 172 6.39 27.72 49.98
N ALA A 173 7.42 28.12 49.23
CA ALA A 173 8.69 28.57 49.81
C ALA A 173 8.52 29.87 50.60
N ALA A 174 7.71 30.83 50.11
CA ALA A 174 7.41 32.06 50.83
C ALA A 174 6.63 31.82 52.14
N LYS A 175 5.63 30.91 52.08
CA LYS A 175 4.88 30.49 53.28
C LYS A 175 5.79 29.83 54.30
N GLY A 176 6.66 28.91 53.89
CA GLY A 176 7.62 28.24 54.78
C GLY A 176 8.58 29.23 55.47
N LYS A 177 9.05 30.27 54.76
CA LYS A 177 9.87 31.33 55.34
C LYS A 177 9.09 32.19 56.33
N ALA A 178 7.84 32.55 56.03
CA ALA A 178 6.99 33.33 56.91
C ALA A 178 6.67 32.55 58.21
N ASP A 179 6.39 31.26 58.10
CA ASP A 179 6.11 30.40 59.25
C ASP A 179 7.38 30.19 60.13
N ALA A 180 8.55 30.04 59.51
CA ALA A 180 9.82 29.96 60.26
C ALA A 180 10.13 31.26 61.03
N ASN A 181 9.88 32.42 60.46
CA ASN A 181 10.07 33.72 61.12
C ASN A 181 9.03 34.03 62.24
N ARG A 182 7.94 33.26 62.29
CA ARG A 182 6.89 33.44 63.31
C ARG A 182 7.12 32.56 64.53
N ILE A 183 8.03 31.63 64.47
CA ILE A 183 8.41 30.69 65.57
C ILE A 183 9.64 31.19 66.32
N LEU A 184 10.38 32.15 65.78
CA LEU A 184 11.45 32.90 66.44
C LEU A 184 10.90 34.15 67.17
#